data_4e9aba25cf24b81897f138ee92061cac
#
_entry.id   4e9aba25cf24b81897f138ee92061cac
#
_cell.length_a   1.000
_cell.length_b   1.000
_cell.length_c   1.000
_cell.angle_alpha   90.00
_cell.angle_beta   90.00
_cell.angle_gamma   90.00
#
_symmetry.space_group_name_H-M   'P 1'
#
loop_
_entity.id
_entity.type
_entity.pdbx_description
1 polymer ?
#
loop_
_entity_poly.entity_id
_entity_poly.type
_entity_poly.pdbx_seq_one_letter_code
_entity_poly.pdbx_strand_id
1 'polypeptide(L)'
;MNSFPYPSMRGRFDLRFYFVVGPDDCGNRPILDVVAKALDGGASFIQLRAKTQDVAEIVSLANDIAEEIAGHHVEDSVAFVIDDRVDAALEARAKGIKVDGVHIGQDDLDPVVARELLGPDAIIGLSAKTVDEVREANHLPEGTIDYIGAGPLHMTATKPDSMIVDENGDITTLDASSIDEMRTMSKYPLIVGGGVKADDIPMLAKTKADGWFVVSAIAGAPDPEQATRRLVDDWTAIRGDEKPRYAERKPAATKLPAVLTIATTDSSGGAGIPADLKTMLANDVFGECVVAGITAQNTTGVQAIAAVDPDIVGAQIDSVFDDIRPTAVKIGVIVGVESVKTVARKLRDHQATNIVVDPVMVATSGSSLAADDTIAEEISSLFPIATVITPNIPEAQVLARMPIGNQADMETAAVQLAKDYGICVLVKGGHGVKDADDVLAFPTGAVTWFEGERIDNDNTHGTGCTLSSAIASYLAQGEDLEDAVRDAKAYLSGALRANLDLGKGHGPMDHAWSMH
;
A
#
# COMPACT_ATOMS: atom_id res chain seq x y z
N MET A 1 1.29 9.24 0.19
CA MET A 1 1.99 9.26 -1.13
C MET A 1 1.17 10.12 -2.08
N ASN A 2 1.76 11.13 -2.72
CA ASN A 2 1.05 11.84 -3.78
C ASN A 2 0.70 10.82 -4.87
N SER A 3 -0.58 10.65 -5.17
CA SER A 3 -1.01 9.77 -6.26
C SER A 3 -0.41 10.29 -7.55
N PHE A 4 0.26 9.42 -8.29
CA PHE A 4 0.79 9.72 -9.62
C PHE A 4 -0.34 10.30 -10.49
N PRO A 5 -0.18 11.50 -11.10
CA PRO A 5 -1.30 12.26 -11.65
C PRO A 5 -1.87 11.68 -12.95
N TYR A 6 -1.20 10.71 -13.56
CA TYR A 6 -1.64 10.10 -14.81
C TYR A 6 -2.38 8.77 -14.56
N PRO A 7 -3.41 8.45 -15.37
CA PRO A 7 -4.03 7.13 -15.33
C PRO A 7 -2.99 6.04 -15.59
N SER A 8 -3.03 4.95 -14.81
CA SER A 8 -2.10 3.84 -15.00
C SER A 8 -2.17 3.29 -16.42
N MET A 9 -1.00 3.15 -17.05
CA MET A 9 -0.84 2.45 -18.33
C MET A 9 -0.70 0.94 -18.16
N ARG A 10 -0.59 0.44 -16.92
CA ARG A 10 -0.49 -0.99 -16.63
C ARG A 10 -1.73 -1.73 -17.15
N GLY A 11 -1.52 -2.80 -17.94
CA GLY A 11 -2.59 -3.54 -18.61
C GLY A 11 -3.16 -2.88 -19.87
N ARG A 12 -2.81 -1.61 -20.16
CA ARG A 12 -3.26 -0.88 -21.35
C ARG A 12 -2.14 -0.57 -22.36
N PHE A 13 -0.89 -0.81 -21.98
CA PHE A 13 0.27 -0.59 -22.84
C PHE A 13 0.23 -1.49 -24.08
N ASP A 14 0.95 -1.06 -25.12
CA ASP A 14 1.09 -1.79 -26.39
C ASP A 14 2.57 -2.09 -26.63
N LEU A 15 2.96 -3.36 -26.50
CA LEU A 15 4.36 -3.81 -26.65
C LEU A 15 4.75 -4.12 -28.10
N ARG A 16 3.85 -3.99 -29.07
CA ARG A 16 4.12 -4.39 -30.44
C ARG A 16 5.26 -3.60 -31.07
N PHE A 17 5.35 -2.30 -30.73
CA PHE A 17 6.22 -1.32 -31.38
C PHE A 17 7.02 -0.55 -30.34
N TYR A 18 8.07 -1.19 -29.84
CA TYR A 18 8.81 -0.73 -28.67
C TYR A 18 10.15 -0.10 -29.06
N PHE A 19 10.32 1.19 -28.79
CA PHE A 19 11.52 1.96 -29.06
C PHE A 19 12.32 2.22 -27.79
N VAL A 20 13.58 1.77 -27.79
CA VAL A 20 14.55 2.07 -26.73
C VAL A 20 15.50 3.16 -27.27
N VAL A 21 15.68 4.23 -26.50
CA VAL A 21 16.48 5.38 -26.92
C VAL A 21 17.26 5.97 -25.76
N GLY A 22 18.51 6.33 -26.03
CA GLY A 22 19.37 7.09 -25.13
C GLY A 22 20.07 8.22 -25.87
N PRO A 23 20.66 9.19 -25.13
CA PRO A 23 21.43 10.28 -25.74
C PRO A 23 22.54 9.79 -26.68
N ASP A 24 23.22 8.71 -26.28
CA ASP A 24 24.35 8.15 -27.03
C ASP A 24 23.91 7.37 -28.29
N ASP A 25 22.64 7.03 -28.43
CA ASP A 25 22.12 6.24 -29.54
C ASP A 25 21.75 7.10 -30.77
N CYS A 26 21.59 8.41 -30.58
CA CYS A 26 21.06 9.35 -31.58
C CYS A 26 22.13 9.99 -32.49
N GLY A 27 23.41 9.71 -32.25
CA GLY A 27 24.53 10.36 -32.94
C GLY A 27 24.57 11.87 -32.69
N ASN A 28 24.52 12.69 -33.73
CA ASN A 28 24.53 14.15 -33.61
C ASN A 28 23.13 14.78 -33.54
N ARG A 29 22.07 13.99 -33.46
CA ARG A 29 20.68 14.48 -33.42
C ARG A 29 20.21 14.65 -31.98
N PRO A 30 19.42 15.70 -31.68
CA PRO A 30 18.73 15.78 -30.39
C PRO A 30 17.85 14.55 -30.18
N ILE A 31 17.88 13.99 -28.96
CA ILE A 31 17.07 12.81 -28.62
C ILE A 31 15.57 13.08 -28.81
N LEU A 32 15.09 14.28 -28.51
CA LEU A 32 13.69 14.67 -28.67
C LEU A 32 13.24 14.63 -30.12
N ASP A 33 14.07 15.09 -31.07
CA ASP A 33 13.77 14.99 -32.49
C ASP A 33 13.60 13.55 -32.97
N VAL A 34 14.38 12.62 -32.38
CA VAL A 34 14.30 11.20 -32.69
C VAL A 34 13.05 10.56 -32.06
N VAL A 35 12.72 10.94 -30.82
CA VAL A 35 11.50 10.49 -30.14
C VAL A 35 10.26 10.98 -30.87
N ALA A 36 10.18 12.27 -31.20
CA ALA A 36 9.06 12.86 -31.95
C ALA A 36 8.80 12.08 -33.26
N LYS A 37 9.85 11.85 -34.05
CA LYS A 37 9.75 11.10 -35.30
C LYS A 37 9.39 9.63 -35.12
N ALA A 38 9.83 9.00 -34.02
CA ALA A 38 9.43 7.64 -33.71
C ALA A 38 7.93 7.56 -33.34
N LEU A 39 7.41 8.57 -32.60
CA LEU A 39 5.98 8.70 -32.30
C LEU A 39 5.16 8.90 -33.57
N ASP A 40 5.58 9.81 -34.47
CA ASP A 40 4.96 10.01 -35.80
C ASP A 40 4.97 8.74 -36.67
N GLY A 41 5.99 7.91 -36.51
CA GLY A 41 6.13 6.62 -37.15
C GLY A 41 5.28 5.50 -36.55
N GLY A 42 4.65 5.70 -35.40
CA GLY A 42 3.76 4.76 -34.74
C GLY A 42 4.38 3.95 -33.60
N ALA A 43 5.46 4.41 -32.97
CA ALA A 43 5.98 3.80 -31.75
C ALA A 43 4.91 3.86 -30.64
N SER A 44 4.64 2.73 -29.98
CA SER A 44 3.61 2.59 -28.96
C SER A 44 4.16 2.45 -27.54
N PHE A 45 5.49 2.29 -27.41
CA PHE A 45 6.18 2.12 -26.14
C PHE A 45 7.58 2.73 -26.24
N ILE A 46 7.93 3.61 -25.30
CA ILE A 46 9.23 4.29 -25.26
C ILE A 46 9.97 3.87 -23.99
N GLN A 47 11.26 3.57 -24.13
CA GLN A 47 12.17 3.30 -23.00
C GLN A 47 13.37 4.25 -23.07
N LEU A 48 13.55 5.07 -22.06
CA LEU A 48 14.73 5.92 -21.90
C LEU A 48 15.89 5.10 -21.32
N ARG A 49 16.96 4.95 -22.10
CA ARG A 49 18.17 4.24 -21.71
C ARG A 49 19.36 5.20 -21.58
N ALA A 50 19.56 5.72 -20.39
CA ALA A 50 20.58 6.72 -20.06
C ALA A 50 21.58 6.14 -19.04
N LYS A 51 22.61 5.39 -19.54
CA LYS A 51 23.52 4.60 -18.67
C LYS A 51 24.60 5.42 -17.99
N THR A 52 24.99 6.54 -18.56
CA THR A 52 26.12 7.37 -18.09
C THR A 52 25.68 8.62 -17.36
N GLN A 53 24.39 8.93 -17.37
CA GLN A 53 23.79 10.11 -16.78
C GLN A 53 23.50 9.88 -15.28
N ASP A 54 23.59 10.95 -14.51
CA ASP A 54 23.13 10.93 -13.11
C ASP A 54 21.60 10.98 -13.00
N VAL A 55 21.05 10.78 -11.79
CA VAL A 55 19.59 10.77 -11.55
C VAL A 55 18.93 12.07 -12.01
N ALA A 56 19.53 13.22 -11.73
CA ALA A 56 18.94 14.50 -12.07
C ALA A 56 18.89 14.72 -13.59
N GLU A 57 19.91 14.29 -14.31
CA GLU A 57 19.98 14.32 -15.78
C GLU A 57 18.93 13.36 -16.39
N ILE A 58 18.78 12.15 -15.83
CA ILE A 58 17.76 11.19 -16.29
C ILE A 58 16.36 11.74 -16.07
N VAL A 59 16.09 12.33 -14.91
CA VAL A 59 14.79 12.94 -14.58
C VAL A 59 14.48 14.12 -15.49
N SER A 60 15.50 14.94 -15.84
CA SER A 60 15.33 16.04 -16.80
C SER A 60 14.99 15.52 -18.19
N LEU A 61 15.72 14.52 -18.69
CA LEU A 61 15.44 13.89 -19.98
C LEU A 61 14.06 13.22 -19.99
N ALA A 62 13.68 12.58 -18.90
CA ALA A 62 12.37 11.96 -18.77
C ALA A 62 11.25 13.00 -18.81
N ASN A 63 11.43 14.17 -18.20
CA ASN A 63 10.49 15.28 -18.31
C ASN A 63 10.33 15.73 -19.76
N ASP A 64 11.44 15.97 -20.46
CA ASP A 64 11.42 16.46 -21.83
C ASP A 64 10.74 15.44 -22.78
N ILE A 65 11.01 14.14 -22.59
CA ILE A 65 10.34 13.06 -23.37
C ILE A 65 8.85 12.99 -23.02
N ALA A 66 8.47 13.12 -21.75
CA ALA A 66 7.08 13.14 -21.34
C ALA A 66 6.30 14.33 -21.93
N GLU A 67 6.93 15.52 -22.00
CA GLU A 67 6.37 16.69 -22.67
C GLU A 67 6.22 16.47 -24.19
N GLU A 68 7.16 15.78 -24.82
CA GLU A 68 7.08 15.41 -26.25
C GLU A 68 5.92 14.43 -26.51
N ILE A 69 5.73 13.40 -25.66
CA ILE A 69 4.60 12.48 -25.73
C ILE A 69 3.26 13.23 -25.56
N ALA A 70 3.18 14.16 -24.61
CA ALA A 70 1.99 14.99 -24.39
C ALA A 70 1.75 15.96 -25.57
N GLY A 71 2.80 16.51 -26.15
CA GLY A 71 2.73 17.37 -27.35
C GLY A 71 2.12 16.66 -28.56
N HIS A 72 2.30 15.36 -28.67
CA HIS A 72 1.68 14.50 -29.69
C HIS A 72 0.26 14.03 -29.33
N HIS A 73 -0.26 14.38 -28.13
CA HIS A 73 -1.56 13.93 -27.63
C HIS A 73 -1.74 12.40 -27.58
N VAL A 74 -0.65 11.68 -27.23
CA VAL A 74 -0.61 10.20 -27.16
C VAL A 74 -0.29 9.68 -25.75
N GLU A 75 -0.34 10.51 -24.74
CA GLU A 75 -0.03 10.18 -23.34
C GLU A 75 -0.88 9.06 -22.75
N ASP A 76 -2.09 8.85 -23.28
CA ASP A 76 -3.00 7.76 -22.90
C ASP A 76 -2.83 6.47 -23.72
N SER A 77 -1.95 6.47 -24.71
CA SER A 77 -1.76 5.35 -25.65
C SER A 77 -0.31 4.89 -25.79
N VAL A 78 0.66 5.74 -25.46
CA VAL A 78 2.09 5.43 -25.45
C VAL A 78 2.57 5.28 -24.01
N ALA A 79 3.10 4.10 -23.68
CA ALA A 79 3.74 3.87 -22.39
C ALA A 79 5.19 4.36 -22.42
N PHE A 80 5.65 4.91 -21.29
CA PHE A 80 7.00 5.43 -21.14
C PHE A 80 7.66 4.89 -19.87
N VAL A 81 8.81 4.22 -20.01
CA VAL A 81 9.57 3.63 -18.90
C VAL A 81 11.04 4.06 -18.92
N ILE A 82 11.71 3.91 -17.78
CA ILE A 82 13.15 4.15 -17.63
C ILE A 82 13.89 2.81 -17.53
N ASP A 83 15.04 2.68 -18.22
CA ASP A 83 15.91 1.51 -18.19
C ASP A 83 16.74 1.45 -16.92
N ASP A 84 16.77 0.31 -16.23
CA ASP A 84 17.60 -0.06 -15.06
C ASP A 84 17.45 0.85 -13.82
N ARG A 85 17.09 2.12 -13.93
CA ARG A 85 17.17 3.14 -12.90
C ARG A 85 15.84 3.38 -12.18
N VAL A 86 15.52 2.50 -11.23
CA VAL A 86 14.32 2.60 -10.37
C VAL A 86 14.31 3.89 -9.55
N ASP A 87 15.47 4.35 -9.07
CA ASP A 87 15.65 5.59 -8.33
C ASP A 87 15.23 6.83 -9.14
N ALA A 88 15.64 6.90 -10.41
CA ALA A 88 15.24 7.98 -11.31
C ALA A 88 13.73 7.94 -11.65
N ALA A 89 13.17 6.73 -11.82
CA ALA A 89 11.73 6.57 -12.05
C ALA A 89 10.90 7.03 -10.83
N LEU A 90 11.34 6.69 -9.62
CA LEU A 90 10.71 7.16 -8.37
C LEU A 90 10.73 8.68 -8.27
N GLU A 91 11.89 9.30 -8.51
CA GLU A 91 12.02 10.76 -8.43
C GLU A 91 11.18 11.47 -9.51
N ALA A 92 11.17 10.95 -10.74
CA ALA A 92 10.34 11.50 -11.82
C ALA A 92 8.85 11.41 -11.48
N ARG A 93 8.38 10.26 -11.01
CA ARG A 93 6.97 10.06 -10.60
C ARG A 93 6.59 10.95 -9.41
N ALA A 94 7.48 11.10 -8.42
CA ALA A 94 7.26 11.99 -7.28
C ALA A 94 7.13 13.47 -7.69
N LYS A 95 7.78 13.87 -8.79
CA LYS A 95 7.66 15.21 -9.40
C LYS A 95 6.43 15.35 -10.32
N GLY A 96 5.62 14.30 -10.48
CA GLY A 96 4.46 14.30 -11.37
C GLY A 96 4.80 14.20 -12.86
N ILE A 97 6.03 13.77 -13.20
CA ILE A 97 6.44 13.51 -14.59
C ILE A 97 5.85 12.18 -15.04
N LYS A 98 5.29 12.13 -16.26
CA LYS A 98 4.74 10.89 -16.84
C LYS A 98 5.86 9.88 -17.11
N VAL A 99 6.13 9.03 -16.14
CA VAL A 99 6.93 7.82 -16.24
C VAL A 99 6.07 6.66 -15.75
N ASP A 100 5.70 5.76 -16.65
CA ASP A 100 4.77 4.67 -16.33
C ASP A 100 5.45 3.53 -15.56
N GLY A 101 6.78 3.45 -15.55
CA GLY A 101 7.51 2.43 -14.82
C GLY A 101 8.96 2.26 -15.24
N VAL A 102 9.45 1.02 -15.17
CA VAL A 102 10.84 0.66 -15.46
C VAL A 102 10.96 -0.62 -16.29
N HIS A 103 12.10 -0.77 -16.97
CA HIS A 103 12.58 -2.06 -17.48
C HIS A 103 13.91 -2.38 -16.79
N ILE A 104 14.03 -3.55 -16.19
CA ILE A 104 15.21 -3.97 -15.40
C ILE A 104 15.81 -5.26 -15.96
N GLY A 105 17.12 -5.42 -15.79
CA GLY A 105 17.85 -6.64 -16.08
C GLY A 105 17.95 -7.59 -14.89
N GLN A 106 18.60 -8.75 -15.09
CA GLN A 106 18.75 -9.77 -14.05
C GLN A 106 19.72 -9.36 -12.93
N ASP A 107 20.66 -8.46 -13.24
CA ASP A 107 21.70 -7.99 -12.30
C ASP A 107 21.33 -6.64 -11.64
N ASP A 108 20.15 -6.10 -11.96
CA ASP A 108 19.64 -4.83 -11.40
C ASP A 108 18.86 -5.03 -10.09
N LEU A 109 18.07 -4.05 -9.69
CA LEU A 109 17.25 -4.15 -8.49
C LEU A 109 16.24 -5.32 -8.61
N ASP A 110 16.09 -6.11 -7.55
CA ASP A 110 15.12 -7.21 -7.49
C ASP A 110 13.70 -6.74 -7.91
N PRO A 111 13.02 -7.48 -8.81
CA PRO A 111 11.71 -7.08 -9.33
C PRO A 111 10.62 -6.92 -8.25
N VAL A 112 10.70 -7.70 -7.15
CA VAL A 112 9.74 -7.59 -6.03
C VAL A 112 9.95 -6.26 -5.31
N VAL A 113 11.21 -5.92 -5.01
CA VAL A 113 11.57 -4.64 -4.39
C VAL A 113 11.22 -3.46 -5.30
N ALA A 114 11.47 -3.57 -6.61
CA ALA A 114 11.08 -2.54 -7.57
C ALA A 114 9.55 -2.33 -7.58
N ARG A 115 8.76 -3.41 -7.47
CA ARG A 115 7.29 -3.35 -7.36
C ARG A 115 6.83 -2.68 -6.07
N GLU A 116 7.44 -3.00 -4.95
CA GLU A 116 7.14 -2.39 -3.64
C GLU A 116 7.39 -0.88 -3.66
N LEU A 117 8.52 -0.46 -4.24
CA LEU A 117 8.89 0.95 -4.31
C LEU A 117 8.02 1.76 -5.29
N LEU A 118 7.77 1.24 -6.50
CA LEU A 118 7.04 1.95 -7.56
C LEU A 118 5.52 1.89 -7.41
N GLY A 119 5.02 0.95 -6.62
CA GLY A 119 3.58 0.76 -6.40
C GLY A 119 2.88 -0.10 -7.47
N PRO A 120 1.57 -0.40 -7.25
CA PRO A 120 0.82 -1.36 -8.05
C PRO A 120 0.46 -0.88 -9.46
N ASP A 121 0.52 0.39 -9.73
CA ASP A 121 0.15 1.05 -10.99
C ASP A 121 1.31 1.17 -11.99
N ALA A 122 2.56 0.95 -11.55
CA ALA A 122 3.73 1.03 -12.40
C ALA A 122 3.87 -0.19 -13.32
N ILE A 123 4.44 0.02 -14.50
CA ILE A 123 4.86 -1.06 -15.42
C ILE A 123 6.25 -1.53 -15.02
N ILE A 124 6.46 -2.84 -14.89
CA ILE A 124 7.79 -3.42 -14.68
C ILE A 124 8.06 -4.46 -15.75
N GLY A 125 9.04 -4.19 -16.61
CA GLY A 125 9.59 -5.15 -17.54
C GLY A 125 10.83 -5.83 -16.99
N LEU A 126 11.04 -7.10 -17.30
CA LEU A 126 12.23 -7.87 -16.92
C LEU A 126 12.91 -8.45 -18.15
N SER A 127 14.23 -8.29 -18.25
CA SER A 127 15.02 -8.95 -19.29
C SER A 127 15.13 -10.46 -19.02
N ALA A 128 15.04 -11.29 -20.06
CA ALA A 128 15.37 -12.70 -20.01
C ALA A 128 16.10 -13.15 -21.28
N LYS A 129 17.21 -13.88 -21.12
CA LYS A 129 18.06 -14.36 -22.22
C LYS A 129 17.78 -15.83 -22.55
N THR A 130 17.29 -16.59 -21.58
CA THR A 130 17.12 -18.05 -21.64
C THR A 130 15.73 -18.49 -21.21
N VAL A 131 15.38 -19.72 -21.57
CA VAL A 131 14.15 -20.39 -21.12
C VAL A 131 14.13 -20.54 -19.59
N ASP A 132 15.29 -20.74 -18.97
CA ASP A 132 15.39 -20.89 -17.51
C ASP A 132 15.12 -19.56 -16.80
N GLU A 133 15.62 -18.42 -17.31
CA GLU A 133 15.28 -17.10 -16.76
C GLU A 133 13.79 -16.78 -16.93
N VAL A 134 13.15 -17.21 -18.01
CA VAL A 134 11.67 -17.12 -18.16
C VAL A 134 10.95 -17.98 -17.12
N ARG A 135 11.49 -19.17 -16.83
CA ARG A 135 10.92 -20.06 -15.80
C ARG A 135 11.05 -19.45 -14.41
N GLU A 136 12.19 -18.84 -14.09
CA GLU A 136 12.40 -18.11 -12.84
C GLU A 136 11.45 -16.91 -12.72
N ALA A 137 11.30 -16.12 -13.77
CA ALA A 137 10.33 -15.03 -13.81
C ALA A 137 8.88 -15.50 -13.56
N ASN A 138 8.52 -16.70 -14.00
CA ASN A 138 7.20 -17.29 -13.71
C ASN A 138 6.97 -17.66 -12.23
N HIS A 139 8.02 -17.77 -11.43
CA HIS A 139 7.93 -18.05 -9.98
C HIS A 139 7.83 -16.78 -9.14
N LEU A 140 8.04 -15.60 -9.73
CA LEU A 140 7.80 -14.34 -9.03
C LEU A 140 6.35 -14.24 -8.53
N PRO A 141 6.11 -13.55 -7.40
CA PRO A 141 4.77 -13.27 -6.94
C PRO A 141 3.91 -12.66 -8.04
N GLU A 142 2.62 -13.00 -8.06
CA GLU A 142 1.71 -12.49 -9.09
C GLU A 142 1.69 -10.95 -9.09
N GLY A 143 1.79 -10.36 -10.29
CA GLY A 143 1.78 -8.91 -10.44
C GLY A 143 3.13 -8.22 -10.22
N THR A 144 4.21 -8.96 -9.92
CA THR A 144 5.56 -8.38 -9.76
C THR A 144 6.04 -7.73 -11.05
N ILE A 145 5.97 -8.43 -12.17
CA ILE A 145 6.36 -7.92 -13.49
C ILE A 145 5.18 -7.92 -14.46
N ASP A 146 5.29 -7.22 -15.57
CA ASP A 146 4.21 -7.05 -16.55
C ASP A 146 4.55 -7.61 -17.92
N TYR A 147 5.84 -7.66 -18.30
CA TYR A 147 6.31 -8.24 -19.55
C TYR A 147 7.77 -8.69 -19.45
N ILE A 148 8.18 -9.51 -20.42
CA ILE A 148 9.56 -9.97 -20.58
C ILE A 148 10.15 -9.40 -21.88
N GLY A 149 11.36 -8.84 -21.79
CA GLY A 149 12.20 -8.47 -22.91
C GLY A 149 13.23 -9.56 -23.20
N ALA A 150 13.06 -10.31 -24.28
CA ALA A 150 13.95 -11.40 -24.67
C ALA A 150 14.99 -10.96 -25.71
N GLY A 151 16.19 -11.46 -25.59
CA GLY A 151 17.29 -11.15 -26.53
C GLY A 151 18.65 -11.71 -26.09
N PRO A 152 19.68 -11.55 -26.90
CA PRO A 152 19.70 -10.85 -28.20
C PRO A 152 19.27 -11.72 -29.37
N LEU A 153 18.63 -11.10 -30.38
CA LEU A 153 18.36 -11.76 -31.67
C LEU A 153 19.64 -11.83 -32.56
N HIS A 154 20.44 -10.77 -32.48
CA HIS A 154 21.73 -10.70 -33.17
C HIS A 154 22.82 -10.20 -32.23
N MET A 155 24.06 -10.52 -32.54
CA MET A 155 25.22 -9.92 -31.88
C MET A 155 25.14 -8.40 -31.96
N THR A 156 25.18 -7.71 -30.80
CA THR A 156 25.04 -6.26 -30.75
C THR A 156 26.16 -5.63 -29.94
N ALA A 157 26.68 -4.50 -30.42
CA ALA A 157 27.64 -3.67 -29.70
C ALA A 157 26.98 -2.80 -28.65
N THR A 158 25.67 -2.64 -28.69
CA THR A 158 24.90 -1.71 -27.81
C THR A 158 24.77 -2.25 -26.38
N LYS A 159 24.79 -3.57 -26.17
CA LYS A 159 24.76 -4.23 -24.84
C LYS A 159 25.65 -5.48 -24.88
N PRO A 160 26.99 -5.33 -24.74
CA PRO A 160 27.94 -6.47 -24.79
C PRO A 160 27.61 -7.57 -23.76
N ASP A 161 27.09 -7.17 -22.59
CA ASP A 161 26.77 -8.07 -21.46
C ASP A 161 25.47 -8.87 -21.68
N SER A 162 24.74 -8.64 -22.80
CA SER A 162 23.51 -9.38 -23.12
C SER A 162 23.74 -10.70 -23.83
N MET A 163 24.98 -11.11 -24.05
CA MET A 163 25.30 -12.33 -24.80
C MET A 163 24.85 -13.57 -24.03
N ILE A 164 24.29 -14.54 -24.77
CA ILE A 164 23.99 -15.87 -24.24
C ILE A 164 25.24 -16.72 -24.45
N VAL A 165 25.76 -17.33 -23.40
CA VAL A 165 26.87 -18.26 -23.46
C VAL A 165 26.31 -19.67 -23.28
N ASP A 166 26.50 -20.55 -24.25
CA ASP A 166 26.04 -21.93 -24.15
C ASP A 166 26.93 -22.81 -23.23
N GLU A 167 26.53 -24.07 -23.06
CA GLU A 167 27.24 -25.03 -22.20
C GLU A 167 28.70 -25.28 -22.66
N ASN A 168 29.05 -24.96 -23.89
CA ASN A 168 30.38 -25.11 -24.48
C ASN A 168 31.21 -23.82 -24.36
N GLY A 169 30.61 -22.72 -23.91
CA GLY A 169 31.24 -21.40 -23.82
C GLY A 169 31.12 -20.60 -25.15
N ASP A 170 30.32 -21.06 -26.10
CA ASP A 170 30.08 -20.36 -27.36
C ASP A 170 28.97 -19.31 -27.20
N ILE A 171 29.15 -18.16 -27.85
CA ILE A 171 28.15 -17.09 -27.84
C ILE A 171 27.02 -17.44 -28.81
N THR A 172 25.80 -17.49 -28.27
CA THR A 172 24.59 -17.80 -29.04
C THR A 172 23.61 -16.61 -29.04
N THR A 173 22.66 -16.66 -29.95
CA THR A 173 21.57 -15.68 -30.10
C THR A 173 20.23 -16.40 -30.21
N LEU A 174 19.11 -15.70 -30.00
CA LEU A 174 17.79 -16.28 -30.15
C LEU A 174 17.47 -16.56 -31.62
N ASP A 175 16.78 -17.65 -31.86
CA ASP A 175 16.17 -17.99 -33.16
C ASP A 175 14.63 -18.10 -33.02
N ALA A 176 13.93 -18.33 -34.12
CA ALA A 176 12.47 -18.42 -34.09
C ALA A 176 11.95 -19.54 -33.19
N SER A 177 12.68 -20.66 -33.05
CA SER A 177 12.28 -21.80 -32.23
C SER A 177 12.42 -21.48 -30.74
N SER A 178 13.54 -20.90 -30.35
CA SER A 178 13.79 -20.48 -28.97
C SER A 178 12.83 -19.36 -28.52
N ILE A 179 12.50 -18.42 -29.41
CA ILE A 179 11.48 -17.39 -29.16
C ILE A 179 10.11 -18.03 -28.89
N ASP A 180 9.70 -19.00 -29.73
CA ASP A 180 8.41 -19.68 -29.58
C ASP A 180 8.35 -20.54 -28.31
N GLU A 181 9.46 -21.15 -27.92
CA GLU A 181 9.59 -21.90 -26.67
C GLU A 181 9.48 -20.97 -25.46
N MET A 182 10.28 -19.90 -25.40
CA MET A 182 10.25 -18.90 -24.33
C MET A 182 8.84 -18.30 -24.18
N ARG A 183 8.20 -17.92 -25.31
CA ARG A 183 6.86 -17.33 -25.25
C ARG A 183 5.79 -18.34 -24.81
N THR A 184 5.90 -19.60 -25.23
CA THR A 184 4.96 -20.66 -24.81
C THR A 184 5.05 -20.93 -23.30
N MET A 185 6.27 -20.88 -22.77
CA MET A 185 6.52 -21.07 -21.34
C MET A 185 6.12 -19.86 -20.49
N SER A 186 6.26 -18.65 -21.06
CA SER A 186 6.05 -17.41 -20.32
C SER A 186 4.59 -17.20 -19.93
N LYS A 187 4.36 -16.91 -18.64
CA LYS A 187 3.08 -16.35 -18.14
C LYS A 187 2.88 -14.89 -18.57
N TYR A 188 3.92 -14.22 -19.02
CA TYR A 188 3.95 -12.80 -19.35
C TYR A 188 4.02 -12.59 -20.86
N PRO A 189 3.52 -11.45 -21.39
CA PRO A 189 3.86 -11.03 -22.75
C PRO A 189 5.37 -11.00 -22.95
N LEU A 190 5.84 -11.37 -24.13
CA LEU A 190 7.26 -11.44 -24.44
C LEU A 190 7.55 -10.69 -25.73
N ILE A 191 8.47 -9.74 -25.66
CA ILE A 191 8.99 -8.99 -26.81
C ILE A 191 10.43 -9.38 -27.10
N VAL A 192 10.85 -9.25 -28.34
CA VAL A 192 12.18 -9.67 -28.80
C VAL A 192 13.00 -8.48 -29.30
N GLY A 193 14.25 -8.42 -28.85
CA GLY A 193 15.16 -7.35 -29.25
C GLY A 193 16.62 -7.77 -29.29
N GLY A 194 17.51 -6.77 -29.18
CA GLY A 194 18.95 -7.00 -29.28
C GLY A 194 19.41 -7.22 -30.73
N GLY A 195 19.73 -6.13 -31.43
CA GLY A 195 20.21 -6.13 -32.80
C GLY A 195 19.13 -6.29 -33.87
N VAL A 196 17.87 -6.30 -33.53
CA VAL A 196 16.72 -6.40 -34.47
C VAL A 196 16.78 -5.30 -35.53
N LYS A 197 16.55 -5.68 -36.79
CA LYS A 197 16.50 -4.82 -37.98
C LYS A 197 15.18 -4.98 -38.71
N ALA A 198 14.89 -4.08 -39.64
CA ALA A 198 13.65 -4.16 -40.44
C ALA A 198 13.46 -5.49 -41.15
N ASP A 199 14.54 -6.09 -41.68
CA ASP A 199 14.45 -7.36 -42.38
C ASP A 199 14.15 -8.58 -41.48
N ASP A 200 14.25 -8.44 -40.15
CA ASP A 200 13.89 -9.46 -39.16
C ASP A 200 12.39 -9.47 -38.85
N ILE A 201 11.70 -8.33 -39.03
CA ILE A 201 10.30 -8.17 -38.65
C ILE A 201 9.38 -9.22 -39.25
N PRO A 202 9.49 -9.58 -40.56
CA PRO A 202 8.66 -10.63 -41.15
C PRO A 202 8.87 -12.02 -40.54
N MET A 203 10.05 -12.32 -40.02
CA MET A 203 10.32 -13.55 -39.27
C MET A 203 9.74 -13.46 -37.87
N LEU A 204 10.03 -12.40 -37.12
CA LEU A 204 9.51 -12.17 -35.78
C LEU A 204 7.99 -12.16 -35.75
N ALA A 205 7.33 -11.52 -36.70
CA ALA A 205 5.89 -11.50 -36.81
C ALA A 205 5.25 -12.89 -37.05
N LYS A 206 6.00 -13.89 -37.44
CA LYS A 206 5.54 -15.28 -37.57
C LYS A 206 5.78 -16.12 -36.34
N THR A 207 6.61 -15.67 -35.42
CA THR A 207 6.81 -16.31 -34.11
C THR A 207 5.64 -16.01 -33.16
N LYS A 208 5.66 -16.58 -31.96
CA LYS A 208 4.69 -16.29 -30.92
C LYS A 208 4.98 -14.99 -30.14
N ALA A 209 6.07 -14.27 -30.43
CA ALA A 209 6.40 -13.02 -29.76
C ALA A 209 5.25 -12.02 -29.84
N ASP A 210 5.06 -11.22 -28.77
CA ASP A 210 3.99 -10.21 -28.69
C ASP A 210 4.40 -8.87 -29.31
N GLY A 211 5.67 -8.68 -29.61
CA GLY A 211 6.22 -7.48 -30.21
C GLY A 211 7.74 -7.54 -30.35
N TRP A 212 8.30 -6.41 -30.72
CA TRP A 212 9.74 -6.23 -30.87
C TRP A 212 10.20 -4.95 -30.13
N PHE A 213 11.49 -4.92 -29.75
CA PHE A 213 12.14 -3.69 -29.29
C PHE A 213 13.44 -3.44 -30.07
N VAL A 214 13.68 -2.18 -30.39
CA VAL A 214 14.84 -1.75 -31.17
C VAL A 214 15.47 -0.48 -30.63
N VAL A 215 16.77 -0.31 -30.88
CA VAL A 215 17.53 0.93 -30.60
C VAL A 215 17.98 1.50 -31.95
N SER A 216 19.07 1.00 -32.49
CA SER A 216 19.75 1.56 -33.65
C SER A 216 18.95 1.47 -34.96
N ALA A 217 17.99 0.56 -35.05
CA ALA A 217 17.12 0.45 -36.25
C ALA A 217 16.27 1.72 -36.47
N ILE A 218 15.96 2.46 -35.38
CA ILE A 218 15.27 3.74 -35.42
C ILE A 218 16.25 4.87 -35.14
N ALA A 219 16.94 4.86 -34.00
CA ALA A 219 17.82 5.96 -33.57
C ALA A 219 18.99 6.19 -34.55
N GLY A 220 19.52 5.14 -35.19
CA GLY A 220 20.58 5.23 -36.17
C GLY A 220 20.12 5.49 -37.63
N ALA A 221 18.82 5.41 -37.91
CA ALA A 221 18.29 5.56 -39.26
C ALA A 221 18.43 7.01 -39.77
N PRO A 222 18.67 7.24 -41.07
CA PRO A 222 18.68 8.58 -41.65
C PRO A 222 17.36 9.35 -41.43
N ASP A 223 16.24 8.63 -41.49
CA ASP A 223 14.90 9.12 -41.20
C ASP A 223 14.23 8.19 -40.18
N PRO A 224 14.20 8.56 -38.89
CA PRO A 224 13.59 7.75 -37.82
C PRO A 224 12.08 7.53 -38.01
N GLU A 225 11.33 8.50 -38.54
CA GLU A 225 9.89 8.34 -38.80
C GLU A 225 9.65 7.24 -39.83
N GLN A 226 10.30 7.35 -40.99
CA GLN A 226 10.16 6.34 -42.05
C GLN A 226 10.62 4.95 -41.58
N ALA A 227 11.72 4.90 -40.81
CA ALA A 227 12.22 3.64 -40.26
C ALA A 227 11.21 3.01 -39.27
N THR A 228 10.62 3.79 -38.37
CA THR A 228 9.60 3.31 -37.43
C THR A 228 8.36 2.84 -38.19
N ARG A 229 7.85 3.65 -39.11
CA ARG A 229 6.69 3.32 -39.96
C ARG A 229 6.88 2.01 -40.71
N ARG A 230 8.06 1.78 -41.31
CA ARG A 230 8.37 0.52 -41.98
C ARG A 230 8.29 -0.68 -41.03
N LEU A 231 8.89 -0.59 -39.84
CA LEU A 231 8.84 -1.67 -38.84
C LEU A 231 7.39 -1.97 -38.39
N VAL A 232 6.58 -0.94 -38.19
CA VAL A 232 5.16 -1.04 -37.83
C VAL A 232 4.35 -1.68 -38.96
N ASP A 233 4.52 -1.20 -40.21
CA ASP A 233 3.80 -1.68 -41.38
C ASP A 233 4.14 -3.16 -41.68
N ASP A 234 5.43 -3.53 -41.64
CA ASP A 234 5.89 -4.90 -41.91
C ASP A 234 5.34 -5.89 -40.87
N TRP A 235 5.25 -5.47 -39.56
CA TRP A 235 4.63 -6.27 -38.54
C TRP A 235 3.11 -6.38 -38.73
N THR A 236 2.45 -5.25 -38.92
CA THR A 236 0.98 -5.16 -39.06
C THR A 236 0.47 -5.90 -40.29
N ALA A 237 1.23 -5.90 -41.40
CA ALA A 237 0.88 -6.64 -42.58
C ALA A 237 0.76 -8.17 -42.35
N ILE A 238 1.46 -8.72 -41.35
CA ILE A 238 1.45 -10.15 -41.01
C ILE A 238 0.53 -10.46 -39.86
N ARG A 239 0.53 -9.63 -38.79
CA ARG A 239 -0.19 -9.86 -37.54
C ARG A 239 -1.55 -9.18 -37.48
N GLY A 240 -1.83 -8.23 -38.35
CA GLY A 240 -2.98 -7.34 -38.26
C GLY A 240 -2.73 -6.16 -37.29
N ASP A 241 -3.63 -5.20 -37.29
CA ASP A 241 -3.54 -3.98 -36.48
C ASP A 241 -4.28 -4.10 -35.13
N GLU A 242 -4.83 -5.26 -34.81
CA GLU A 242 -5.53 -5.43 -33.53
C GLU A 242 -4.54 -5.34 -32.37
N LYS A 243 -4.79 -4.38 -31.46
CA LYS A 243 -3.99 -4.25 -30.25
C LYS A 243 -4.13 -5.50 -29.40
N PRO A 244 -3.02 -6.12 -28.95
CA PRO A 244 -3.11 -7.25 -28.05
C PRO A 244 -3.80 -6.78 -26.76
N ARG A 245 -4.84 -7.46 -26.36
CA ARG A 245 -5.41 -7.33 -25.03
C ARG A 245 -4.59 -8.20 -24.10
N TYR A 246 -3.56 -7.64 -23.51
CA TYR A 246 -2.96 -8.28 -22.34
C TYR A 246 -4.05 -8.29 -21.28
N ALA A 247 -4.39 -9.47 -20.77
CA ALA A 247 -5.43 -9.59 -19.75
C ALA A 247 -5.19 -8.50 -18.69
N GLU A 248 -6.20 -7.68 -18.43
CA GLU A 248 -6.13 -6.74 -17.32
C GLU A 248 -5.74 -7.54 -16.08
N ARG A 249 -4.47 -7.55 -15.76
CA ARG A 249 -4.04 -8.06 -14.47
C ARG A 249 -4.54 -7.04 -13.49
N LYS A 250 -5.55 -7.44 -12.71
CA LYS A 250 -5.89 -6.70 -11.51
C LYS A 250 -4.57 -6.41 -10.81
N PRO A 251 -4.30 -5.16 -10.41
CA PRO A 251 -3.11 -4.87 -9.58
C PRO A 251 -3.06 -5.94 -8.52
N ALA A 252 -1.86 -6.46 -8.22
CA ALA A 252 -1.70 -7.44 -7.17
C ALA A 252 -2.51 -6.93 -5.98
N ALA A 253 -3.46 -7.74 -5.50
CA ALA A 253 -4.35 -7.30 -4.47
C ALA A 253 -3.47 -6.89 -3.29
N THR A 254 -3.47 -5.60 -2.96
CA THR A 254 -2.84 -5.12 -1.74
C THR A 254 -3.59 -5.81 -0.62
N LYS A 255 -2.99 -6.82 -0.01
CA LYS A 255 -3.55 -7.49 1.16
C LYS A 255 -3.32 -6.57 2.35
N LEU A 256 -4.17 -5.56 2.48
CA LEU A 256 -4.25 -4.82 3.72
C LEU A 256 -4.79 -5.76 4.80
N PRO A 257 -4.17 -5.83 5.98
CA PRO A 257 -4.77 -6.52 7.11
C PRO A 257 -6.11 -5.85 7.46
N ALA A 258 -7.12 -6.64 7.79
CA ALA A 258 -8.43 -6.14 8.20
C ALA A 258 -8.50 -6.00 9.72
N VAL A 259 -9.11 -4.91 10.19
CA VAL A 259 -9.34 -4.62 11.61
C VAL A 259 -10.82 -4.31 11.82
N LEU A 260 -11.45 -5.04 12.74
CA LEU A 260 -12.85 -4.86 13.08
C LEU A 260 -12.99 -3.91 14.29
N THR A 261 -13.77 -2.84 14.17
CA THR A 261 -14.26 -2.10 15.35
C THR A 261 -15.66 -2.53 15.72
N ILE A 262 -15.90 -2.77 17.01
CA ILE A 262 -17.22 -3.04 17.60
C ILE A 262 -17.51 -1.93 18.59
N ALA A 263 -18.38 -0.99 18.25
CA ALA A 263 -18.64 0.19 19.09
C ALA A 263 -19.98 0.87 18.76
N THR A 264 -20.26 1.96 19.46
CA THR A 264 -21.29 2.92 19.08
C THR A 264 -20.79 3.86 17.98
N THR A 265 -21.74 4.45 17.24
CA THR A 265 -21.44 5.56 16.33
C THR A 265 -21.29 6.87 17.10
N ASP A 266 -20.63 7.86 16.49
CA ASP A 266 -20.65 9.27 16.88
C ASP A 266 -21.03 10.10 15.64
N SER A 267 -22.19 10.75 15.68
CA SER A 267 -22.69 11.54 14.54
C SER A 267 -21.82 12.76 14.21
N SER A 268 -20.98 13.24 15.15
CA SER A 268 -20.02 14.31 14.89
C SER A 268 -18.75 13.82 14.17
N GLY A 269 -18.51 12.52 14.18
CA GLY A 269 -17.35 11.92 13.51
C GLY A 269 -16.04 11.98 14.29
N GLY A 270 -16.04 12.50 15.54
CA GLY A 270 -14.84 12.70 16.35
C GLY A 270 -14.45 11.52 17.24
N ALA A 271 -15.40 10.62 17.54
CA ALA A 271 -15.18 9.43 18.37
C ALA A 271 -15.95 8.23 17.80
N GLY A 272 -15.95 7.08 18.53
CA GLY A 272 -16.64 5.87 18.16
C GLY A 272 -16.21 5.33 16.77
N ILE A 273 -17.08 4.57 16.13
CA ILE A 273 -16.80 3.95 14.82
C ILE A 273 -16.22 4.92 13.78
N PRO A 274 -16.75 6.16 13.59
CA PRO A 274 -16.16 7.08 12.62
C PRO A 274 -14.70 7.47 12.90
N ALA A 275 -14.31 7.65 14.16
CA ALA A 275 -12.91 7.89 14.53
C ALA A 275 -12.06 6.63 14.34
N ASP A 276 -12.60 5.46 14.71
CA ASP A 276 -11.92 4.18 14.56
C ASP A 276 -11.58 3.91 13.08
N LEU A 277 -12.56 4.03 12.17
CA LEU A 277 -12.36 3.79 10.74
C LEU A 277 -11.38 4.78 10.10
N LYS A 278 -11.41 6.07 10.50
CA LYS A 278 -10.43 7.07 10.05
C LYS A 278 -9.02 6.73 10.53
N THR A 279 -8.88 6.30 11.79
CA THR A 279 -7.62 5.86 12.37
C THR A 279 -7.07 4.64 11.63
N MET A 280 -7.91 3.64 11.37
CA MET A 280 -7.56 2.44 10.64
C MET A 280 -7.09 2.77 9.22
N LEU A 281 -7.82 3.63 8.50
CA LEU A 281 -7.44 4.09 7.16
C LEU A 281 -6.09 4.82 7.18
N ALA A 282 -5.85 5.69 8.15
CA ALA A 282 -4.62 6.47 8.27
C ALA A 282 -3.40 5.62 8.68
N ASN A 283 -3.62 4.41 9.22
CA ASN A 283 -2.58 3.44 9.59
C ASN A 283 -2.58 2.22 8.66
N ASP A 284 -2.93 2.39 7.38
CA ASP A 284 -2.78 1.40 6.31
C ASP A 284 -3.42 0.03 6.58
N VAL A 285 -4.60 -0.01 7.23
CA VAL A 285 -5.39 -1.23 7.41
C VAL A 285 -6.81 -1.06 6.87
N PHE A 286 -7.45 -2.16 6.47
CA PHE A 286 -8.85 -2.16 6.05
C PHE A 286 -9.76 -2.16 7.28
N GLY A 287 -10.44 -1.02 7.53
CA GLY A 287 -11.35 -0.89 8.67
C GLY A 287 -12.74 -1.46 8.38
N GLU A 288 -13.18 -2.38 9.24
CA GLU A 288 -14.52 -2.96 9.26
C GLU A 288 -15.27 -2.50 10.51
N CYS A 289 -16.60 -2.56 10.52
CA CYS A 289 -17.35 -2.12 11.69
C CYS A 289 -18.58 -2.98 12.00
N VAL A 290 -18.82 -3.15 13.30
CA VAL A 290 -20.06 -3.65 13.89
C VAL A 290 -20.66 -2.55 14.74
N VAL A 291 -21.85 -2.11 14.36
CA VAL A 291 -22.57 -1.05 15.08
C VAL A 291 -23.33 -1.66 16.26
N ALA A 292 -22.83 -1.42 17.48
CA ALA A 292 -23.45 -1.90 18.73
C ALA A 292 -24.40 -0.87 19.37
N GLY A 293 -24.40 0.36 18.88
CA GLY A 293 -25.30 1.42 19.31
C GLY A 293 -25.18 2.64 18.42
N ILE A 294 -26.19 3.50 18.47
CA ILE A 294 -26.28 4.73 17.68
C ILE A 294 -26.40 5.91 18.64
N THR A 295 -25.57 6.95 18.48
CA THR A 295 -25.67 8.19 19.26
C THR A 295 -26.08 9.38 18.40
N ALA A 296 -26.90 10.26 18.95
CA ALA A 296 -26.98 11.64 18.52
C ALA A 296 -26.01 12.44 19.39
N GLN A 297 -24.85 12.76 18.83
CA GLN A 297 -23.71 13.33 19.56
C GLN A 297 -23.03 14.41 18.73
N ASN A 298 -22.46 15.39 19.42
CA ASN A 298 -21.63 16.44 18.86
C ASN A 298 -20.52 16.82 19.86
N THR A 299 -19.69 17.81 19.51
CA THR A 299 -18.56 18.26 20.35
C THR A 299 -18.97 18.80 21.73
N THR A 300 -20.25 19.11 21.96
CA THR A 300 -20.77 19.61 23.24
C THR A 300 -21.40 18.52 24.11
N GLY A 301 -21.61 17.30 23.60
CA GLY A 301 -22.12 16.17 24.38
C GLY A 301 -23.00 15.21 23.62
N VAL A 302 -23.55 14.22 24.35
CA VAL A 302 -24.46 13.18 23.86
C VAL A 302 -25.89 13.58 24.16
N GLN A 303 -26.73 13.73 23.14
CA GLN A 303 -28.14 14.13 23.26
C GLN A 303 -29.07 12.92 23.32
N ALA A 304 -28.71 11.81 22.65
CA ALA A 304 -29.48 10.57 22.68
C ALA A 304 -28.58 9.37 22.36
N ILE A 305 -28.97 8.20 22.89
CA ILE A 305 -28.32 6.92 22.61
C ILE A 305 -29.39 5.84 22.40
N ALA A 306 -29.19 4.97 21.42
CA ALA A 306 -30.02 3.82 21.16
C ALA A 306 -29.15 2.57 20.98
N ALA A 307 -29.51 1.48 21.66
CA ALA A 307 -28.88 0.19 21.45
C ALA A 307 -29.30 -0.40 20.10
N VAL A 308 -28.40 -1.12 19.44
CA VAL A 308 -28.73 -2.02 18.35
C VAL A 308 -29.13 -3.37 18.96
N ASP A 309 -30.11 -4.03 18.33
CA ASP A 309 -30.58 -5.35 18.75
C ASP A 309 -29.40 -6.34 18.83
N PRO A 310 -29.22 -7.08 19.95
CA PRO A 310 -28.11 -8.00 20.14
C PRO A 310 -28.01 -9.08 19.06
N ASP A 311 -29.14 -9.54 18.48
CA ASP A 311 -29.12 -10.51 17.40
C ASP A 311 -28.55 -9.90 16.10
N ILE A 312 -28.83 -8.63 15.84
CA ILE A 312 -28.25 -7.89 14.72
C ILE A 312 -26.77 -7.63 14.94
N VAL A 313 -26.34 -7.29 16.16
CA VAL A 313 -24.93 -7.17 16.51
C VAL A 313 -24.20 -8.50 16.23
N GLY A 314 -24.77 -9.62 16.67
CA GLY A 314 -24.22 -10.95 16.40
C GLY A 314 -24.14 -11.28 14.91
N ALA A 315 -25.18 -10.96 14.15
CA ALA A 315 -25.22 -11.20 12.71
C ALA A 315 -24.18 -10.36 11.92
N GLN A 316 -23.93 -9.11 12.33
CA GLN A 316 -22.87 -8.29 11.77
C GLN A 316 -21.49 -8.94 12.00
N ILE A 317 -21.21 -9.45 13.21
CA ILE A 317 -19.94 -10.14 13.52
C ILE A 317 -19.79 -11.36 12.61
N ASP A 318 -20.81 -12.20 12.52
CA ASP A 318 -20.77 -13.39 11.67
C ASP A 318 -20.48 -13.01 10.20
N SER A 319 -21.18 -12.01 9.65
CA SER A 319 -21.00 -11.56 8.27
C SER A 319 -19.58 -11.11 7.97
N VAL A 320 -18.93 -10.40 8.90
CA VAL A 320 -17.54 -9.93 8.76
C VAL A 320 -16.58 -11.13 8.79
N PHE A 321 -16.69 -12.01 9.79
CA PHE A 321 -15.77 -13.11 9.95
C PHE A 321 -15.92 -14.21 8.88
N ASP A 322 -17.08 -14.29 8.24
CA ASP A 322 -17.35 -15.26 7.18
C ASP A 322 -16.79 -14.85 5.80
N ASP A 323 -16.48 -13.56 5.60
CA ASP A 323 -16.00 -13.04 4.30
C ASP A 323 -14.59 -12.40 4.44
N ILE A 324 -14.47 -11.22 5.03
CA ILE A 324 -13.19 -10.55 5.25
C ILE A 324 -12.79 -10.74 6.71
N ARG A 325 -12.05 -11.80 7.00
CA ARG A 325 -11.70 -12.16 8.38
C ARG A 325 -10.70 -11.14 8.97
N PRO A 326 -11.08 -10.40 10.05
CA PRO A 326 -10.18 -9.45 10.68
C PRO A 326 -9.03 -10.16 11.41
N THR A 327 -7.84 -9.53 11.40
CA THR A 327 -6.64 -9.99 12.11
C THR A 327 -6.48 -9.33 13.47
N ALA A 328 -7.22 -8.26 13.74
CA ALA A 328 -7.36 -7.64 15.06
C ALA A 328 -8.77 -7.10 15.25
N VAL A 329 -9.17 -6.94 16.51
CA VAL A 329 -10.49 -6.40 16.90
C VAL A 329 -10.30 -5.29 17.92
N LYS A 330 -10.91 -4.12 17.67
CA LYS A 330 -11.04 -3.06 18.68
C LYS A 330 -12.46 -3.06 19.23
N ILE A 331 -12.60 -3.03 20.52
CA ILE A 331 -13.89 -2.90 21.22
C ILE A 331 -13.93 -1.55 21.93
N GLY A 332 -14.96 -0.74 21.61
CA GLY A 332 -15.28 0.51 22.32
C GLY A 332 -16.58 0.38 23.11
N VAL A 333 -17.36 1.47 23.17
CA VAL A 333 -18.62 1.49 23.92
C VAL A 333 -19.66 0.53 23.32
N ILE A 334 -20.14 -0.41 24.11
CA ILE A 334 -21.26 -1.29 23.80
C ILE A 334 -22.45 -0.92 24.69
N VAL A 335 -23.65 -0.86 24.13
CA VAL A 335 -24.86 -0.50 24.87
C VAL A 335 -25.62 -1.76 25.28
N GLY A 336 -25.68 -2.02 26.60
CA GLY A 336 -26.48 -3.08 27.20
C GLY A 336 -25.78 -4.44 27.36
N VAL A 337 -26.10 -5.11 28.46
CA VAL A 337 -25.50 -6.37 28.91
C VAL A 337 -25.62 -7.50 27.88
N GLU A 338 -26.77 -7.64 27.22
CA GLU A 338 -26.97 -8.72 26.25
C GLU A 338 -26.13 -8.53 24.98
N SER A 339 -25.88 -7.27 24.57
CA SER A 339 -24.96 -6.98 23.46
C SER A 339 -23.53 -7.37 23.82
N VAL A 340 -23.06 -7.06 25.04
CA VAL A 340 -21.72 -7.45 25.53
C VAL A 340 -21.57 -8.98 25.52
N LYS A 341 -22.55 -9.73 26.04
CA LYS A 341 -22.55 -11.21 26.02
C LYS A 341 -22.49 -11.76 24.60
N THR A 342 -23.29 -11.17 23.71
CA THR A 342 -23.33 -11.59 22.29
C THR A 342 -21.97 -11.35 21.63
N VAL A 343 -21.38 -10.18 21.78
CA VAL A 343 -20.04 -9.86 21.26
C VAL A 343 -19.00 -10.84 21.80
N ALA A 344 -18.93 -11.03 23.13
CA ALA A 344 -17.97 -11.95 23.73
C ALA A 344 -18.11 -13.40 23.25
N ARG A 345 -19.35 -13.87 23.11
CA ARG A 345 -19.63 -15.22 22.58
C ARG A 345 -19.18 -15.35 21.13
N LYS A 346 -19.58 -14.39 20.27
CA LYS A 346 -19.25 -14.42 18.85
C LYS A 346 -17.74 -14.34 18.59
N LEU A 347 -17.02 -13.50 19.33
CA LEU A 347 -15.56 -13.41 19.20
C LEU A 347 -14.85 -14.71 19.63
N ARG A 348 -15.37 -15.41 20.66
CA ARG A 348 -14.86 -16.75 21.02
C ARG A 348 -15.18 -17.79 19.96
N ASP A 349 -16.43 -17.83 19.46
CA ASP A 349 -16.88 -18.78 18.42
C ASP A 349 -16.02 -18.65 17.16
N HIS A 350 -15.69 -17.43 16.76
CA HIS A 350 -14.82 -17.13 15.61
C HIS A 350 -13.32 -17.18 15.93
N GLN A 351 -12.92 -17.46 17.18
CA GLN A 351 -11.51 -17.51 17.59
C GLN A 351 -10.76 -16.19 17.22
N ALA A 352 -11.39 -15.06 17.51
CA ALA A 352 -10.80 -13.75 17.27
C ALA A 352 -9.49 -13.55 18.06
N THR A 353 -8.52 -12.89 17.45
CA THR A 353 -7.20 -12.61 18.04
C THR A 353 -6.92 -11.10 18.07
N ASN A 354 -5.88 -10.68 18.79
CA ASN A 354 -5.47 -9.28 18.88
C ASN A 354 -6.63 -8.35 19.28
N ILE A 355 -7.32 -8.71 20.38
CA ILE A 355 -8.49 -7.97 20.86
C ILE A 355 -8.05 -6.85 21.79
N VAL A 356 -8.29 -5.60 21.38
CA VAL A 356 -8.04 -4.38 22.15
C VAL A 356 -9.36 -3.87 22.70
N VAL A 357 -9.51 -3.81 24.04
CA VAL A 357 -10.72 -3.32 24.71
C VAL A 357 -10.45 -1.95 25.33
N ASP A 358 -11.15 -0.93 24.88
CA ASP A 358 -11.17 0.40 25.52
C ASP A 358 -12.38 0.46 26.47
N PRO A 359 -12.17 0.33 27.80
CA PRO A 359 -13.27 0.18 28.76
C PRO A 359 -13.88 1.55 29.10
N VAL A 360 -14.52 2.18 28.10
CA VAL A 360 -15.05 3.54 28.21
C VAL A 360 -16.26 3.59 29.14
N MET A 361 -16.11 4.26 30.29
CA MET A 361 -17.19 4.44 31.26
C MET A 361 -17.90 5.78 31.10
N VAL A 362 -17.16 6.82 30.70
CA VAL A 362 -17.66 8.20 30.62
C VAL A 362 -17.16 8.85 29.32
N ALA A 363 -18.04 9.56 28.63
CA ALA A 363 -17.66 10.36 27.46
C ALA A 363 -16.71 11.51 27.86
N THR A 364 -15.90 12.01 26.90
CA THR A 364 -15.06 13.21 27.10
C THR A 364 -15.87 14.43 27.55
N SER A 365 -17.16 14.50 27.20
CA SER A 365 -18.11 15.52 27.63
C SER A 365 -18.62 15.34 29.09
N GLY A 366 -18.21 14.29 29.79
CA GLY A 366 -18.67 13.96 31.18
C GLY A 366 -20.00 13.17 31.25
N SER A 367 -20.60 12.81 30.10
CA SER A 367 -21.82 11.98 30.08
C SER A 367 -21.50 10.51 30.35
N SER A 368 -22.23 9.84 31.25
CA SER A 368 -22.11 8.37 31.42
C SER A 368 -22.57 7.67 30.16
N LEU A 369 -21.73 6.79 29.62
CA LEU A 369 -22.00 6.03 28.39
C LEU A 369 -22.37 4.57 28.67
N ALA A 370 -21.94 4.02 29.81
CA ALA A 370 -22.24 2.66 30.22
C ALA A 370 -22.91 2.64 31.58
N ALA A 371 -23.84 1.72 31.77
CA ALA A 371 -24.42 1.43 33.07
C ALA A 371 -23.51 0.48 33.88
N ASP A 372 -23.59 0.50 35.22
CA ASP A 372 -22.71 -0.31 36.08
C ASP A 372 -22.80 -1.81 35.81
N ASP A 373 -23.97 -2.31 35.41
CA ASP A 373 -24.18 -3.72 35.05
C ASP A 373 -23.53 -4.06 33.68
N THR A 374 -23.49 -3.13 32.75
CA THR A 374 -22.80 -3.29 31.48
C THR A 374 -21.29 -3.35 31.68
N ILE A 375 -20.73 -2.47 32.51
CA ILE A 375 -19.30 -2.48 32.88
C ILE A 375 -18.93 -3.79 33.55
N ALA A 376 -19.77 -4.27 34.51
CA ALA A 376 -19.54 -5.56 35.16
C ALA A 376 -19.55 -6.73 34.19
N GLU A 377 -20.40 -6.69 33.15
CA GLU A 377 -20.44 -7.71 32.12
C GLU A 377 -19.21 -7.64 31.18
N GLU A 378 -18.74 -6.44 30.81
CA GLU A 378 -17.50 -6.26 30.06
C GLU A 378 -16.29 -6.89 30.77
N ILE A 379 -16.15 -6.62 32.07
CA ILE A 379 -15.09 -7.20 32.89
C ILE A 379 -15.19 -8.74 32.91
N SER A 380 -16.39 -9.30 33.05
CA SER A 380 -16.55 -10.74 33.18
C SER A 380 -16.47 -11.50 31.86
N SER A 381 -16.86 -10.87 30.74
CA SER A 381 -17.04 -11.55 29.47
C SER A 381 -15.99 -11.17 28.41
N LEU A 382 -15.57 -9.91 28.32
CA LEU A 382 -14.64 -9.41 27.32
C LEU A 382 -13.19 -9.41 27.81
N PHE A 383 -12.90 -9.03 29.06
CA PHE A 383 -11.52 -9.00 29.55
C PHE A 383 -10.82 -10.36 29.41
N PRO A 384 -11.46 -11.51 29.74
CA PRO A 384 -10.80 -12.81 29.61
C PRO A 384 -10.38 -13.20 28.17
N ILE A 385 -10.86 -12.50 27.17
CA ILE A 385 -10.50 -12.75 25.75
C ILE A 385 -9.67 -11.61 25.15
N ALA A 386 -9.43 -10.53 25.91
CA ALA A 386 -8.66 -9.39 25.46
C ALA A 386 -7.15 -9.69 25.40
N THR A 387 -6.46 -9.17 24.40
CA THR A 387 -5.00 -9.07 24.36
C THR A 387 -4.52 -7.95 25.28
N VAL A 388 -5.23 -6.81 25.25
CA VAL A 388 -4.94 -5.64 26.09
C VAL A 388 -6.23 -4.87 26.35
N ILE A 389 -6.32 -4.31 27.58
CA ILE A 389 -7.31 -3.28 27.90
C ILE A 389 -6.59 -1.93 28.06
N THR A 390 -7.28 -0.83 27.73
CA THR A 390 -6.67 0.51 27.67
C THR A 390 -7.37 1.53 28.57
N PRO A 391 -7.52 1.31 29.89
CA PRO A 391 -8.18 2.25 30.77
C PRO A 391 -7.39 3.57 30.93
N ASN A 392 -8.10 4.70 30.99
CA ASN A 392 -7.53 5.94 31.49
C ASN A 392 -7.43 5.92 33.03
N ILE A 393 -6.80 6.94 33.64
CA ILE A 393 -6.62 7.00 35.10
C ILE A 393 -7.94 6.87 35.87
N PRO A 394 -9.04 7.63 35.58
CA PRO A 394 -10.33 7.46 36.23
C PRO A 394 -10.89 6.02 36.08
N GLU A 395 -10.81 5.42 34.93
CA GLU A 395 -11.26 4.05 34.67
C GLU A 395 -10.40 3.03 35.45
N ALA A 396 -9.09 3.21 35.44
CA ALA A 396 -8.16 2.35 36.19
C ALA A 396 -8.40 2.43 37.71
N GLN A 397 -8.73 3.61 38.26
CA GLN A 397 -9.10 3.75 39.66
C GLN A 397 -10.36 2.95 40.03
N VAL A 398 -11.37 2.96 39.16
CA VAL A 398 -12.61 2.19 39.36
C VAL A 398 -12.30 0.69 39.30
N LEU A 399 -11.55 0.25 38.27
CA LEU A 399 -11.22 -1.16 38.05
C LEU A 399 -10.32 -1.72 39.15
N ALA A 400 -9.26 -1.00 39.55
CA ALA A 400 -8.32 -1.42 40.59
C ALA A 400 -8.82 -1.14 42.01
N ARG A 401 -9.92 -0.39 42.15
CA ARG A 401 -10.49 0.04 43.43
C ARG A 401 -9.47 0.75 44.36
N MET A 402 -8.60 1.54 43.76
CA MET A 402 -7.58 2.30 44.44
C MET A 402 -7.41 3.71 43.85
N PRO A 403 -7.04 4.72 44.67
CA PRO A 403 -6.72 6.04 44.15
C PRO A 403 -5.40 6.00 43.37
N ILE A 404 -5.33 6.79 42.30
CA ILE A 404 -4.11 6.96 41.46
C ILE A 404 -3.79 8.46 41.45
N GLY A 405 -2.73 8.87 42.15
CA GLY A 405 -2.31 10.26 42.26
C GLY A 405 -0.91 10.55 41.68
N ASN A 406 -0.16 9.52 41.29
CA ASN A 406 1.18 9.64 40.77
C ASN A 406 1.54 8.43 39.90
N GLN A 407 2.71 8.44 39.26
CA GLN A 407 3.20 7.34 38.39
C GLN A 407 3.33 6.00 39.14
N ALA A 408 3.78 6.01 40.39
CA ALA A 408 3.92 4.77 41.17
C ALA A 408 2.56 4.12 41.47
N ASP A 409 1.52 4.92 41.68
CA ASP A 409 0.15 4.42 41.83
C ASP A 409 -0.38 3.87 40.48
N MET A 410 -0.06 4.54 39.33
CA MET A 410 -0.42 4.05 38.01
C MET A 410 0.20 2.68 37.75
N GLU A 411 1.49 2.51 38.00
CA GLU A 411 2.19 1.24 37.83
C GLU A 411 1.58 0.17 38.75
N THR A 412 1.32 0.49 39.99
CA THR A 412 0.70 -0.43 40.96
C THR A 412 -0.67 -0.90 40.47
N ALA A 413 -1.51 0.03 39.99
CA ALA A 413 -2.83 -0.30 39.44
C ALA A 413 -2.73 -1.15 38.18
N ALA A 414 -1.84 -0.78 37.27
CA ALA A 414 -1.64 -1.52 36.02
C ALA A 414 -1.20 -2.98 36.27
N VAL A 415 -0.20 -3.18 37.15
CA VAL A 415 0.30 -4.50 37.56
C VAL A 415 -0.76 -5.33 38.29
N GLN A 416 -1.53 -4.70 39.18
CA GLN A 416 -2.63 -5.36 39.88
C GLN A 416 -3.66 -5.87 38.85
N LEU A 417 -4.15 -4.99 37.98
CA LEU A 417 -5.16 -5.33 36.98
C LEU A 417 -4.66 -6.42 36.01
N ALA A 418 -3.41 -6.32 35.57
CA ALA A 418 -2.82 -7.31 34.68
C ALA A 418 -2.76 -8.71 35.31
N LYS A 419 -2.45 -8.79 36.61
CA LYS A 419 -2.44 -10.05 37.37
C LYS A 419 -3.85 -10.58 37.65
N ASP A 420 -4.77 -9.70 38.04
CA ASP A 420 -6.13 -10.07 38.42
C ASP A 420 -6.92 -10.63 37.24
N TYR A 421 -6.71 -10.07 36.03
CA TYR A 421 -7.41 -10.49 34.82
C TYR A 421 -6.59 -11.42 33.92
N GLY A 422 -5.29 -11.56 34.14
CA GLY A 422 -4.42 -12.41 33.33
C GLY A 422 -4.17 -11.89 31.92
N ILE A 423 -4.29 -10.58 31.69
CA ILE A 423 -4.16 -9.89 30.37
C ILE A 423 -3.22 -8.70 30.46
N CYS A 424 -2.77 -8.15 29.32
CA CYS A 424 -2.03 -6.91 29.34
C CYS A 424 -2.92 -5.70 29.63
N VAL A 425 -2.40 -4.70 30.34
CA VAL A 425 -3.13 -3.49 30.75
C VAL A 425 -2.31 -2.26 30.46
N LEU A 426 -2.83 -1.38 29.60
CA LEU A 426 -2.25 -0.07 29.30
C LEU A 426 -3.01 1.01 30.07
N VAL A 427 -2.46 1.51 31.18
CA VAL A 427 -3.04 2.66 31.89
C VAL A 427 -2.57 3.94 31.20
N LYS A 428 -3.53 4.70 30.65
CA LYS A 428 -3.28 5.95 29.89
C LYS A 428 -3.11 7.14 30.85
N GLY A 429 -2.04 7.92 30.68
CA GLY A 429 -1.78 9.16 31.41
C GLY A 429 -2.63 10.34 30.95
N GLY A 430 -2.19 11.54 31.33
CA GLY A 430 -2.83 12.80 30.88
C GLY A 430 -3.97 13.35 31.74
N HIS A 431 -4.53 12.58 32.68
CA HIS A 431 -5.63 13.00 33.58
C HIS A 431 -5.10 13.43 34.97
N GLY A 432 -4.46 14.60 35.04
CA GLY A 432 -4.09 15.20 36.34
C GLY A 432 -2.69 14.84 36.86
N VAL A 433 -1.99 13.90 36.28
CA VAL A 433 -0.56 13.66 36.48
C VAL A 433 0.21 14.56 35.52
N LYS A 434 1.37 15.09 35.90
CA LYS A 434 2.06 16.19 35.21
C LYS A 434 2.44 15.89 33.75
N ASP A 435 2.57 14.60 33.38
CA ASP A 435 3.03 14.16 32.08
C ASP A 435 1.98 13.25 31.43
N ALA A 436 2.03 13.08 30.10
CA ALA A 436 1.14 12.21 29.34
C ALA A 436 1.74 10.79 29.18
N ASP A 437 2.47 10.31 30.19
CA ASP A 437 3.11 9.01 30.18
C ASP A 437 2.09 7.89 30.39
N ASP A 438 2.20 6.83 29.61
CA ASP A 438 1.38 5.63 29.72
C ASP A 438 2.22 4.46 30.25
N VAL A 439 1.60 3.56 31.01
CA VAL A 439 2.26 2.35 31.53
C VAL A 439 1.54 1.09 31.04
N LEU A 440 2.28 0.22 30.35
CA LEU A 440 1.85 -1.12 29.94
C LEU A 440 2.35 -2.14 30.98
N ALA A 441 1.44 -2.88 31.57
CA ALA A 441 1.75 -3.99 32.48
C ALA A 441 1.37 -5.33 31.88
N PHE A 442 2.20 -6.33 32.09
CA PHE A 442 2.00 -7.71 31.65
C PHE A 442 1.54 -8.60 32.84
N PRO A 443 0.84 -9.71 32.59
CA PRO A 443 0.45 -10.67 33.62
C PRO A 443 1.62 -11.20 34.46
N THR A 444 2.82 -11.22 33.89
CA THR A 444 4.08 -11.60 34.56
C THR A 444 4.49 -10.60 35.63
N GLY A 445 3.94 -9.39 35.63
CA GLY A 445 4.35 -8.27 36.46
C GLY A 445 5.44 -7.39 35.84
N ALA A 446 5.88 -7.67 34.62
CA ALA A 446 6.75 -6.77 33.87
C ALA A 446 5.97 -5.52 33.45
N VAL A 447 6.67 -4.39 33.35
CA VAL A 447 6.09 -3.10 32.96
C VAL A 447 6.98 -2.40 31.94
N THR A 448 6.34 -1.66 31.03
CA THR A 448 7.01 -0.76 30.07
C THR A 448 6.33 0.59 30.12
N TRP A 449 7.12 1.66 30.28
CA TRP A 449 6.65 3.03 30.25
C TRP A 449 6.84 3.64 28.86
N PHE A 450 5.84 4.39 28.43
CA PHE A 450 5.87 5.17 27.19
C PHE A 450 5.77 6.65 27.56
N GLU A 451 6.88 7.35 27.43
CA GLU A 451 6.94 8.79 27.67
C GLU A 451 6.05 9.54 26.70
N GLY A 452 5.38 10.58 27.17
CA GLY A 452 4.47 11.41 26.39
C GLY A 452 4.54 12.88 26.78
N GLU A 453 4.75 13.74 25.79
CA GLU A 453 4.63 15.17 25.97
C GLU A 453 3.15 15.57 26.05
N ARG A 454 2.80 16.40 27.02
CA ARG A 454 1.46 16.98 27.09
C ARG A 454 1.30 18.03 25.99
N ILE A 455 0.45 17.74 25.02
CA ILE A 455 0.11 18.67 23.96
C ILE A 455 -1.03 19.55 24.43
N ASP A 456 -0.81 20.87 24.42
CA ASP A 456 -1.83 21.86 24.78
C ASP A 456 -2.81 22.03 23.62
N ASN A 457 -3.90 21.25 23.66
CA ASN A 457 -4.93 21.22 22.64
C ASN A 457 -6.29 20.90 23.28
N ASP A 458 -7.29 21.73 23.00
CA ASP A 458 -8.67 21.52 23.46
C ASP A 458 -9.41 20.45 22.63
N ASN A 459 -8.88 20.07 21.45
CA ASN A 459 -9.47 19.09 20.54
C ASN A 459 -9.10 17.66 20.96
N THR A 460 -9.63 17.21 22.08
CA THR A 460 -9.31 15.90 22.68
C THR A 460 -10.42 14.87 22.52
N HIS A 461 -11.49 15.21 21.78
CA HIS A 461 -12.60 14.30 21.56
C HIS A 461 -12.17 13.08 20.72
N GLY A 462 -12.34 11.89 21.30
CA GLY A 462 -12.01 10.61 20.65
C GLY A 462 -10.56 10.14 20.83
N THR A 463 -9.74 10.76 21.69
CA THR A 463 -8.34 10.32 21.94
C THR A 463 -8.23 8.86 22.35
N GLY A 464 -9.12 8.36 23.24
CA GLY A 464 -9.16 6.94 23.64
C GLY A 464 -9.46 6.01 22.46
N CYS A 465 -10.51 6.32 21.70
CA CYS A 465 -10.89 5.56 20.51
C CYS A 465 -9.76 5.53 19.48
N THR A 466 -9.10 6.67 19.24
CA THR A 466 -7.98 6.78 18.30
C THR A 466 -6.79 5.93 18.74
N LEU A 467 -6.38 6.01 20.03
CA LEU A 467 -5.25 5.22 20.52
C LEU A 467 -5.54 3.72 20.44
N SER A 468 -6.70 3.27 20.92
CA SER A 468 -7.05 1.85 20.91
C SER A 468 -7.21 1.28 19.49
N SER A 469 -7.70 2.08 18.54
CA SER A 469 -7.80 1.68 17.13
C SER A 469 -6.45 1.66 16.42
N ALA A 470 -5.54 2.58 16.76
CA ALA A 470 -4.18 2.56 16.25
C ALA A 470 -3.41 1.33 16.77
N ILE A 471 -3.52 0.99 18.06
CA ILE A 471 -2.93 -0.24 18.63
C ILE A 471 -3.46 -1.46 17.89
N ALA A 472 -4.78 -1.56 17.65
CA ALA A 472 -5.35 -2.67 16.89
C ALA A 472 -4.83 -2.72 15.45
N SER A 473 -4.59 -1.56 14.82
CA SER A 473 -4.05 -1.48 13.46
C SER A 473 -2.62 -2.02 13.38
N TYR A 474 -1.74 -1.63 14.29
CA TYR A 474 -0.35 -2.11 14.32
C TYR A 474 -0.24 -3.58 14.71
N LEU A 475 -1.07 -4.06 15.65
CA LEU A 475 -1.17 -5.51 15.94
C LEU A 475 -1.64 -6.31 14.72
N ALA A 476 -2.55 -5.76 13.90
CA ALA A 476 -3.00 -6.41 12.67
C ALA A 476 -1.91 -6.49 11.62
N GLN A 477 -0.96 -5.55 11.61
CA GLN A 477 0.22 -5.52 10.75
C GLN A 477 1.31 -6.50 11.22
N GLY A 478 1.15 -7.09 12.41
CA GLY A 478 2.05 -8.11 12.96
C GLY A 478 3.10 -7.58 13.93
N GLU A 479 2.97 -6.34 14.40
CA GLU A 479 3.83 -5.81 15.45
C GLU A 479 3.57 -6.49 16.79
N ASP A 480 4.57 -6.54 17.64
CA ASP A 480 4.36 -6.91 19.04
C ASP A 480 3.64 -5.77 19.81
N LEU A 481 3.10 -6.11 21.00
CA LEU A 481 2.26 -5.16 21.72
C LEU A 481 3.00 -3.90 22.19
N GLU A 482 4.29 -4.00 22.52
CA GLU A 482 5.08 -2.84 22.97
C GLU A 482 5.34 -1.86 21.83
N ASP A 483 5.68 -2.38 20.64
CA ASP A 483 5.89 -1.59 19.43
C ASP A 483 4.55 -0.99 18.97
N ALA A 484 3.48 -1.77 18.92
CA ALA A 484 2.15 -1.30 18.56
C ALA A 484 1.64 -0.15 19.48
N VAL A 485 1.91 -0.20 20.80
CA VAL A 485 1.58 0.88 21.72
C VAL A 485 2.44 2.12 21.48
N ARG A 486 3.74 1.94 21.20
CA ARG A 486 4.67 3.04 20.91
C ARG A 486 4.25 3.81 19.66
N ASP A 487 3.98 3.09 18.59
CA ASP A 487 3.62 3.68 17.30
C ASP A 487 2.21 4.29 17.33
N ALA A 488 1.27 3.67 18.01
CA ALA A 488 -0.05 4.24 18.25
C ALA A 488 0.01 5.55 19.05
N LYS A 489 0.89 5.66 20.05
CA LYS A 489 1.11 6.88 20.81
C LYS A 489 1.76 7.97 19.98
N ALA A 490 2.70 7.62 19.11
CA ALA A 490 3.32 8.56 18.16
C ALA A 490 2.28 9.09 17.17
N TYR A 491 1.44 8.23 16.59
CA TYR A 491 0.35 8.60 15.70
C TYR A 491 -0.66 9.54 16.39
N LEU A 492 -1.12 9.19 17.60
CA LEU A 492 -2.04 10.02 18.39
C LEU A 492 -1.44 11.41 18.65
N SER A 493 -0.16 11.47 19.01
CA SER A 493 0.55 12.74 19.26
C SER A 493 0.59 13.63 18.01
N GLY A 494 0.77 13.06 16.84
CA GLY A 494 0.68 13.76 15.56
C GLY A 494 -0.72 14.33 15.30
N ALA A 495 -1.76 13.51 15.49
CA ALA A 495 -3.15 13.93 15.32
C ALA A 495 -3.57 15.07 16.29
N LEU A 496 -3.04 15.06 17.52
CA LEU A 496 -3.26 16.15 18.47
C LEU A 496 -2.51 17.44 18.07
N ARG A 497 -1.27 17.34 17.56
CA ARG A 497 -0.48 18.52 17.13
C ARG A 497 -1.08 19.22 15.92
N ALA A 498 -1.80 18.53 15.07
CA ALA A 498 -2.44 19.09 13.88
C ALA A 498 -3.54 20.12 14.19
N ASN A 499 -4.07 20.13 15.42
CA ASN A 499 -4.97 21.16 15.99
C ASN A 499 -6.15 21.54 15.07
N LEU A 500 -6.96 20.55 14.71
CA LEU A 500 -8.16 20.74 13.87
C LEU A 500 -9.25 21.47 14.68
N ASP A 501 -9.46 22.76 14.42
CA ASP A 501 -10.43 23.61 15.14
C ASP A 501 -11.84 23.48 14.56
N LEU A 502 -12.61 22.49 15.05
CA LEU A 502 -13.98 22.23 14.61
C LEU A 502 -14.93 22.07 15.81
N GLY A 503 -16.09 22.71 15.72
CA GLY A 503 -17.16 22.60 16.73
C GLY A 503 -17.14 23.71 17.78
N LYS A 504 -17.93 23.54 18.84
CA LYS A 504 -18.09 24.53 19.92
C LYS A 504 -17.65 24.01 21.31
N GLY A 505 -17.35 22.73 21.39
CA GLY A 505 -16.86 22.04 22.58
C GLY A 505 -15.48 21.45 22.32
N HIS A 506 -15.16 20.33 22.99
CA HIS A 506 -13.94 19.59 22.65
C HIS A 506 -14.02 19.09 21.22
N GLY A 507 -13.19 19.66 20.33
CA GLY A 507 -13.16 19.33 18.91
C GLY A 507 -12.57 17.95 18.64
N PRO A 508 -12.78 17.41 17.41
CA PRO A 508 -12.14 16.18 16.97
C PRO A 508 -10.66 16.42 16.63
N MET A 509 -9.87 15.36 16.66
CA MET A 509 -8.50 15.37 16.15
C MET A 509 -8.46 15.24 14.64
N ASP A 510 -7.34 15.62 14.02
CA ASP A 510 -7.08 15.33 12.62
C ASP A 510 -6.51 13.91 12.46
N HIS A 511 -7.37 12.95 12.18
CA HIS A 511 -6.96 11.57 11.98
C HIS A 511 -6.13 11.37 10.69
N ALA A 512 -6.19 12.32 9.76
CA ALA A 512 -5.49 12.26 8.47
C ALA A 512 -4.20 13.09 8.43
N TRP A 513 -3.71 13.59 9.57
CA TRP A 513 -2.56 14.49 9.67
C TRP A 513 -1.30 14.00 8.94
N SER A 514 -1.10 12.69 8.84
CA SER A 514 0.04 12.08 8.15
C SER A 514 -0.15 11.98 6.63
N MET A 515 -1.33 12.31 6.11
CA MET A 515 -1.69 12.24 4.70
C MET A 515 -1.64 13.61 3.99
N HIS A 516 -1.38 14.69 4.71
CA HIS A 516 -1.33 16.08 4.22
C HIS A 516 0.08 16.60 4.04
#